data_9b38cd614aed419e0618b5b56af49df3
#
_entry.id   9b38cd614aed419e0618b5b56af49df3
#
_cell.length_a   1.000
_cell.length_b   1.000
_cell.length_c   1.000
_cell.angle_alpha   90.00
_cell.angle_beta   90.00
_cell.angle_gamma   90.00
#
_symmetry.space_group_name_H-M   'P 1'
#
loop_
_entity.id
_entity.type
_entity.pdbx_description
1 polymer ?
#
loop_
_entity_poly.entity_id
_entity_poly.type
_entity_poly.pdbx_seq_one_letter_code
_entity_poly.pdbx_strand_id
1 'polypeptide(L)'
;MTVHMILKGIYAGKPATFQLLLLLLFLLFGGILSSLIGTGSCFLLYGASGNLMQNPDAMRFMQLISAIGTFLFPSLAVAWLCSPTPGEYLWMKKSPDIKILFLVLISMFLMSPAITLTALFNKQMVLPTFMAPVENWMKAQEALAEQLTNMFLSGDGW
;
A
#
# COMPACT_ATOMS: atom_id res chain seq x y z
N MET A 1 -14.57 -30.03 -5.31
CA MET A 1 -15.04 -28.94 -6.19
C MET A 1 -16.19 -28.10 -5.60
N THR A 2 -16.70 -28.41 -4.40
CA THR A 2 -17.95 -27.85 -3.84
C THR A 2 -17.76 -26.71 -2.84
N VAL A 3 -16.63 -26.57 -2.21
CA VAL A 3 -16.41 -25.52 -1.18
C VAL A 3 -16.15 -24.14 -1.80
N HIS A 4 -15.60 -24.09 -3.01
CA HIS A 4 -15.29 -22.84 -3.72
C HIS A 4 -16.55 -22.06 -4.17
N MET A 5 -17.69 -22.72 -4.29
CA MET A 5 -18.95 -22.11 -4.71
C MET A 5 -19.78 -21.53 -3.52
N ILE A 6 -19.55 -22.05 -2.32
CA ILE A 6 -20.37 -21.72 -1.12
C ILE A 6 -20.00 -20.35 -0.54
N LEU A 7 -18.76 -19.90 -0.68
CA LEU A 7 -18.29 -18.65 -0.09
C LEU A 7 -18.38 -17.44 -1.03
N LYS A 8 -18.53 -17.68 -2.34
CA LYS A 8 -18.58 -16.62 -3.35
C LYS A 8 -19.89 -15.84 -3.25
N GLY A 9 -19.79 -14.53 -2.97
CA GLY A 9 -20.96 -13.66 -2.87
C GLY A 9 -21.81 -13.87 -1.60
N ILE A 10 -21.28 -14.54 -0.57
CA ILE A 10 -22.00 -14.81 0.69
C ILE A 10 -22.48 -13.52 1.37
N TYR A 11 -21.79 -12.42 1.15
CA TYR A 11 -22.11 -11.10 1.71
C TYR A 11 -22.65 -10.12 0.66
N ALA A 12 -23.09 -10.58 -0.51
CA ALA A 12 -23.59 -9.71 -1.58
C ALA A 12 -24.81 -8.84 -1.16
N GLY A 13 -25.65 -9.34 -0.25
CA GLY A 13 -26.81 -8.61 0.27
C GLY A 13 -26.52 -7.73 1.50
N LYS A 14 -25.28 -7.63 1.96
CA LYS A 14 -24.96 -6.83 3.15
C LYS A 14 -24.78 -5.35 2.81
N PRO A 15 -25.10 -4.43 3.76
CA PRO A 15 -24.95 -2.99 3.52
C PRO A 15 -23.49 -2.60 3.26
N ALA A 16 -23.30 -1.47 2.59
CA ALA A 16 -21.98 -0.95 2.23
C ALA A 16 -21.05 -0.75 3.46
N THR A 17 -21.61 -0.36 4.60
CA THR A 17 -20.86 -0.23 5.86
C THR A 17 -20.23 -1.55 6.32
N PHE A 18 -20.96 -2.65 6.17
CA PHE A 18 -20.43 -3.98 6.47
C PHE A 18 -19.29 -4.37 5.52
N GLN A 19 -19.48 -4.10 4.21
CA GLN A 19 -18.45 -4.39 3.20
C GLN A 19 -17.18 -3.56 3.45
N LEU A 20 -17.33 -2.30 3.87
CA LEU A 20 -16.22 -1.43 4.27
C LEU A 20 -15.48 -1.96 5.50
N LEU A 21 -16.21 -2.36 6.54
CA LEU A 21 -15.60 -2.97 7.73
C LEU A 21 -14.85 -4.26 7.39
N LEU A 22 -15.42 -5.08 6.52
CA LEU A 22 -14.78 -6.29 6.03
C LEU A 22 -13.49 -5.96 5.26
N LEU A 23 -13.50 -4.92 4.42
CA LEU A 23 -12.31 -4.44 3.72
C LEU A 23 -11.22 -4.00 4.69
N LEU A 24 -11.58 -3.20 5.71
CA LEU A 24 -10.62 -2.75 6.74
C LEU A 24 -10.02 -3.95 7.50
N LEU A 25 -10.84 -4.92 7.86
CA LEU A 25 -10.38 -6.14 8.54
C LEU A 25 -9.39 -6.94 7.67
N PHE A 26 -9.72 -7.15 6.39
CA PHE A 26 -8.82 -7.84 5.47
C PHE A 26 -7.55 -7.03 5.16
N LEU A 27 -7.63 -5.70 5.15
CA LEU A 27 -6.48 -4.81 4.98
C LEU A 27 -5.50 -4.95 6.16
N LEU A 28 -6.00 -4.92 7.39
CA LEU A 28 -5.19 -5.13 8.60
C LEU A 28 -4.59 -6.55 8.61
N PHE A 29 -5.41 -7.56 8.39
CA PHE A 29 -4.95 -8.95 8.37
C PHE A 29 -3.94 -9.20 7.25
N GLY A 30 -4.22 -8.72 6.03
CA GLY A 30 -3.34 -8.82 4.89
C GLY A 30 -2.01 -8.09 5.10
N GLY A 31 -2.03 -6.91 5.73
CA GLY A 31 -0.84 -6.16 6.09
C GLY A 31 0.04 -6.91 7.10
N ILE A 32 -0.55 -7.45 8.16
CA ILE A 32 0.19 -8.23 9.16
C ILE A 32 0.75 -9.50 8.53
N LEU A 33 -0.07 -10.25 7.79
CA LEU A 33 0.35 -11.51 7.18
C LEU A 33 1.45 -11.30 6.13
N SER A 34 1.32 -10.28 5.29
CA SER A 34 2.33 -9.96 4.27
C SER A 34 3.64 -9.46 4.90
N SER A 35 3.58 -8.73 6.00
CA SER A 35 4.77 -8.33 6.76
C SER A 35 5.52 -9.54 7.32
N LEU A 36 4.80 -10.50 7.91
CA LEU A 36 5.39 -11.74 8.42
C LEU A 36 6.00 -12.59 7.28
N ILE A 37 5.27 -12.77 6.19
CA ILE A 37 5.74 -13.52 5.02
C ILE A 37 6.94 -12.80 4.38
N GLY A 38 6.86 -11.48 4.19
CA GLY A 38 7.94 -10.68 3.60
C GLY A 38 9.22 -10.77 4.43
N THR A 39 9.11 -10.57 5.75
CA THR A 39 10.27 -10.68 6.66
C THR A 39 10.82 -12.11 6.66
N GLY A 40 9.98 -13.12 6.80
CA GLY A 40 10.41 -14.53 6.78
C GLY A 40 11.09 -14.92 5.47
N SER A 41 10.55 -14.51 4.34
CA SER A 41 11.15 -14.75 3.02
C SER A 41 12.48 -14.01 2.85
N CYS A 42 12.61 -12.78 3.36
CA CYS A 42 13.87 -12.06 3.34
C CYS A 42 14.95 -12.76 4.18
N PHE A 43 14.61 -13.28 5.35
CA PHE A 43 15.56 -14.07 6.14
C PHE A 43 16.05 -15.32 5.42
N LEU A 44 15.17 -15.99 4.66
CA LEU A 44 15.53 -17.17 3.88
C LEU A 44 16.40 -16.84 2.67
N LEU A 45 16.12 -15.74 1.97
CA LEU A 45 16.81 -15.36 0.73
C LEU A 45 18.12 -14.63 0.97
N TYR A 46 18.17 -13.73 1.96
CA TYR A 46 19.31 -12.83 2.21
C TYR A 46 20.08 -13.18 3.50
N GLY A 47 19.65 -14.20 4.25
CA GLY A 47 20.29 -14.69 5.47
C GLY A 47 19.95 -13.84 6.71
N ALA A 48 20.10 -14.46 7.90
CA ALA A 48 19.81 -13.81 9.18
C ALA A 48 20.91 -12.87 9.68
N SER A 49 22.10 -12.90 9.08
CA SER A 49 23.28 -12.15 9.53
C SER A 49 23.46 -10.77 8.86
N GLY A 50 22.65 -10.44 7.87
CA GLY A 50 22.68 -9.15 7.21
C GLY A 50 21.67 -8.15 7.80
N ASN A 51 22.07 -6.88 7.87
CA ASN A 51 21.14 -5.80 8.14
C ASN A 51 20.17 -5.68 6.96
N LEU A 52 19.04 -6.40 7.00
CA LEU A 52 18.04 -6.42 5.93
C LEU A 52 17.59 -5.02 5.53
N MET A 53 17.58 -4.09 6.49
CA MET A 53 17.25 -2.67 6.26
C MET A 53 18.32 -1.89 5.49
N GLN A 54 19.54 -2.43 5.36
CA GLN A 54 20.63 -1.81 4.60
C GLN A 54 20.79 -2.43 3.21
N ASN A 55 20.01 -3.49 2.91
CA ASN A 55 20.02 -4.12 1.59
C ASN A 55 18.84 -3.60 0.76
N PRO A 56 19.07 -2.80 -0.30
CA PRO A 56 18.01 -2.23 -1.12
C PRO A 56 17.11 -3.29 -1.78
N ASP A 57 17.68 -4.42 -2.20
CA ASP A 57 16.93 -5.48 -2.87
C ASP A 57 16.01 -6.22 -1.89
N ALA A 58 16.47 -6.46 -0.66
CA ALA A 58 15.63 -7.03 0.38
C ALA A 58 14.46 -6.10 0.71
N MET A 59 14.71 -4.79 0.80
CA MET A 59 13.66 -3.80 1.06
C MET A 59 12.65 -3.71 -0.10
N ARG A 60 13.10 -3.69 -1.35
CA ARG A 60 12.23 -3.70 -2.55
C ARG A 60 11.35 -4.94 -2.56
N PHE A 61 11.92 -6.10 -2.25
CA PHE A 61 11.20 -7.36 -2.17
C PHE A 61 10.15 -7.35 -1.06
N MET A 62 10.50 -6.87 0.14
CA MET A 62 9.55 -6.70 1.26
C MET A 62 8.42 -5.74 0.89
N GLN A 63 8.73 -4.64 0.22
CA GLN A 63 7.74 -3.66 -0.22
C GLN A 63 6.78 -4.25 -1.26
N LEU A 64 7.27 -5.07 -2.20
CA LEU A 64 6.44 -5.76 -3.18
C LEU A 64 5.45 -6.71 -2.50
N ILE A 65 5.93 -7.57 -1.59
CA ILE A 65 5.08 -8.51 -0.84
C ILE A 65 4.06 -7.76 0.01
N SER A 66 4.50 -6.70 0.69
CA SER A 66 3.61 -5.86 1.51
C SER A 66 2.53 -5.20 0.66
N ALA A 67 2.87 -4.66 -0.52
CA ALA A 67 1.91 -4.04 -1.42
C ALA A 67 0.85 -5.04 -1.92
N ILE A 68 1.28 -6.24 -2.32
CA ILE A 68 0.37 -7.31 -2.74
C ILE A 68 -0.56 -7.71 -1.60
N GLY A 69 -0.02 -7.97 -0.41
CA GLY A 69 -0.81 -8.44 0.72
C GLY A 69 -1.71 -7.37 1.34
N THR A 70 -1.30 -6.10 1.31
CA THR A 70 -2.08 -5.01 1.90
C THR A 70 -3.12 -4.44 0.95
N PHE A 71 -2.86 -4.38 -0.35
CA PHE A 71 -3.76 -3.73 -1.30
C PHE A 71 -4.47 -4.72 -2.24
N LEU A 72 -3.74 -5.64 -2.85
CA LEU A 72 -4.30 -6.54 -3.85
C LEU A 72 -5.16 -7.64 -3.21
N PHE A 73 -4.63 -8.31 -2.19
CA PHE A 73 -5.32 -9.41 -1.52
C PHE A 73 -6.64 -8.98 -0.88
N PRO A 74 -6.74 -7.91 -0.08
CA PRO A 74 -8.01 -7.47 0.52
C PRO A 74 -9.05 -7.09 -0.52
N SER A 75 -8.64 -6.37 -1.57
CA SER A 75 -9.54 -5.94 -2.62
C SER A 75 -10.18 -7.13 -3.36
N LEU A 76 -9.35 -8.12 -3.71
CA LEU A 76 -9.83 -9.34 -4.37
C LEU A 76 -10.68 -10.21 -3.42
N ALA A 77 -10.26 -10.36 -2.17
CA ALA A 77 -10.99 -11.16 -1.18
C ALA A 77 -12.38 -10.58 -0.89
N VAL A 78 -12.48 -9.27 -0.71
CA VAL A 78 -13.76 -8.58 -0.49
C VAL A 78 -14.64 -8.66 -1.73
N ALA A 79 -14.09 -8.43 -2.92
CA ALA A 79 -14.85 -8.55 -4.16
C ALA A 79 -15.41 -9.98 -4.35
N TRP A 80 -14.62 -10.99 -3.98
CA TRP A 80 -15.03 -12.38 -4.08
C TRP A 80 -16.11 -12.76 -3.05
N LEU A 81 -16.02 -12.24 -1.82
CA LEU A 81 -17.00 -12.48 -0.76
C LEU A 81 -18.29 -11.67 -0.92
N CYS A 82 -18.19 -10.46 -1.46
CA CYS A 82 -19.32 -9.53 -1.56
C CYS A 82 -20.04 -9.59 -2.92
N SER A 83 -19.50 -10.29 -3.93
CA SER A 83 -20.14 -10.35 -5.23
C SER A 83 -20.07 -11.73 -5.86
N PRO A 84 -21.17 -12.19 -6.49
CA PRO A 84 -21.14 -13.38 -7.33
C PRO A 84 -20.32 -13.17 -8.63
N THR A 85 -20.09 -11.91 -9.03
CA THR A 85 -19.29 -11.54 -10.20
C THR A 85 -18.16 -10.57 -9.81
N PRO A 86 -17.06 -11.04 -9.16
CA PRO A 86 -16.00 -10.17 -8.62
C PRO A 86 -15.37 -9.25 -9.67
N GLY A 87 -15.19 -9.73 -10.91
CA GLY A 87 -14.61 -8.94 -11.99
C GLY A 87 -15.51 -7.76 -12.44
N GLU A 88 -16.82 -7.88 -12.30
CA GLU A 88 -17.76 -6.77 -12.53
C GLU A 88 -17.78 -5.81 -11.32
N TYR A 89 -17.74 -6.36 -10.12
CA TYR A 89 -17.68 -5.58 -8.90
C TYR A 89 -16.44 -4.66 -8.86
N LEU A 90 -15.31 -5.14 -9.35
CA LEU A 90 -14.06 -4.37 -9.45
C LEU A 90 -13.94 -3.58 -10.79
N TRP A 91 -14.97 -3.58 -11.63
CA TRP A 91 -14.95 -2.92 -12.96
C TRP A 91 -13.83 -3.40 -13.88
N MET A 92 -13.27 -4.57 -13.65
CA MET A 92 -12.14 -5.12 -14.42
C MET A 92 -12.56 -5.63 -15.81
N LYS A 93 -13.87 -5.82 -16.06
CA LYS A 93 -14.37 -6.30 -17.35
C LYS A 93 -14.44 -5.21 -18.42
N LYS A 94 -14.41 -3.94 -18.05
CA LYS A 94 -14.44 -2.83 -19.00
C LYS A 94 -13.02 -2.31 -19.18
N SER A 95 -12.53 -2.32 -20.42
CA SER A 95 -11.28 -1.63 -20.77
C SER A 95 -11.46 -0.13 -20.47
N PRO A 96 -10.54 0.51 -19.76
CA PRO A 96 -10.59 1.96 -19.57
C PRO A 96 -10.47 2.66 -20.93
N ASP A 97 -11.26 3.72 -21.12
CA ASP A 97 -11.12 4.57 -22.30
C ASP A 97 -9.70 5.19 -22.28
N ILE A 98 -9.02 5.15 -23.43
CA ILE A 98 -7.68 5.73 -23.58
C ILE A 98 -7.63 7.21 -23.16
N LYS A 99 -8.73 7.94 -23.35
CA LYS A 99 -8.87 9.34 -22.92
C LYS A 99 -8.80 9.48 -21.40
N ILE A 100 -9.44 8.55 -20.67
CA ILE A 100 -9.42 8.51 -19.20
C ILE A 100 -8.01 8.18 -18.71
N LEU A 101 -7.33 7.22 -19.34
CA LEU A 101 -5.95 6.87 -19.01
C LEU A 101 -5.02 8.07 -19.20
N PHE A 102 -5.16 8.79 -20.31
CA PHE A 102 -4.38 9.99 -20.59
C PHE A 102 -4.67 11.13 -19.60
N LEU A 103 -5.95 11.32 -19.24
CA LEU A 103 -6.36 12.30 -18.23
C LEU A 103 -5.75 11.97 -16.85
N VAL A 104 -5.73 10.70 -16.46
CA VAL A 104 -5.11 10.25 -15.20
C VAL A 104 -3.60 10.55 -15.21
N LEU A 105 -2.91 10.24 -16.29
CA LEU A 105 -1.48 10.54 -16.43
C LEU A 105 -1.20 12.04 -16.30
N ILE A 106 -1.96 12.88 -17.01
CA ILE A 106 -1.83 14.34 -16.91
C ILE A 106 -2.10 14.80 -15.48
N SER A 107 -3.16 14.31 -14.83
CA SER A 107 -3.48 14.70 -13.46
C SER A 107 -2.40 14.31 -12.47
N MET A 108 -1.74 13.16 -12.64
CA MET A 108 -0.59 12.75 -11.82
C MET A 108 0.59 13.73 -12.00
N PHE A 109 0.89 14.13 -13.23
CA PHE A 109 1.94 15.13 -13.48
C PHE A 109 1.60 16.50 -12.87
N LEU A 110 0.35 16.95 -13.00
CA LEU A 110 -0.10 18.23 -12.43
C LEU A 110 -0.14 18.21 -10.90
N MET A 111 -0.33 17.03 -10.28
CA MET A 111 -0.30 16.89 -8.82
C MET A 111 1.12 16.92 -8.24
N SER A 112 2.15 16.62 -9.02
CA SER A 112 3.54 16.63 -8.55
C SER A 112 3.97 17.98 -7.93
N PRO A 113 3.79 19.14 -8.58
CA PRO A 113 4.09 20.43 -7.96
C PRO A 113 3.23 20.73 -6.73
N ALA A 114 1.97 20.29 -6.69
CA ALA A 114 1.11 20.48 -5.52
C ALA A 114 1.62 19.69 -4.31
N ILE A 115 2.09 18.47 -4.52
CA ILE A 115 2.74 17.65 -3.48
C ILE A 115 4.00 18.35 -2.97
N THR A 116 4.85 18.85 -3.88
CA THR A 116 6.08 19.56 -3.52
C THR A 116 5.79 20.83 -2.71
N LEU A 117 4.80 21.64 -3.15
CA LEU A 117 4.38 22.82 -2.41
C LEU A 117 3.87 22.45 -1.00
N THR A 118 3.05 21.43 -0.89
CA THR A 118 2.54 20.94 0.41
C THR A 118 3.69 20.51 1.32
N ALA A 119 4.68 19.81 0.78
CA ALA A 119 5.87 19.40 1.53
C ALA A 119 6.70 20.61 1.99
N LEU A 120 6.87 21.65 1.15
CA LEU A 120 7.55 22.88 1.51
C LEU A 120 6.81 23.64 2.62
N PHE A 121 5.49 23.75 2.52
CA PHE A 121 4.68 24.35 3.58
C PHE A 121 4.81 23.57 4.90
N ASN A 122 4.78 22.26 4.83
CA ASN A 122 4.95 21.41 6.02
C ASN A 122 6.32 21.60 6.68
N LYS A 123 7.40 21.72 5.89
CA LYS A 123 8.76 22.00 6.39
C LYS A 123 8.89 23.35 7.09
N GLN A 124 8.11 24.36 6.66
CA GLN A 124 8.13 25.70 7.25
C GLN A 124 7.21 25.86 8.45
N MET A 125 6.35 24.85 8.71
CA MET A 125 5.41 24.90 9.81
C MET A 125 6.13 24.71 11.14
N VAL A 126 6.13 25.74 11.99
CA VAL A 126 6.62 25.67 13.35
C VAL A 126 5.42 25.45 14.27
N LEU A 127 5.42 24.33 14.95
CA LEU A 127 4.35 23.98 15.90
C LEU A 127 4.52 24.78 17.21
N PRO A 128 3.41 25.08 17.90
CA PRO A 128 3.48 25.71 19.23
C PRO A 128 4.33 24.89 20.21
N THR A 129 4.99 25.54 21.16
CA THR A 129 5.93 24.92 22.09
C THR A 129 5.40 23.71 22.86
N PHE A 130 4.08 23.68 23.14
CA PHE A 130 3.43 22.53 23.77
C PHE A 130 3.35 21.28 22.89
N MET A 131 3.53 21.42 21.57
CA MET A 131 3.56 20.32 20.59
C MET A 131 4.99 19.94 20.14
N ALA A 132 6.03 20.48 20.77
CA ALA A 132 7.42 20.17 20.45
C ALA A 132 7.76 18.66 20.38
N PRO A 133 7.21 17.78 21.23
CA PRO A 133 7.43 16.33 21.09
C PRO A 133 6.89 15.76 19.79
N VAL A 134 5.74 16.26 19.32
CA VAL A 134 5.13 15.85 18.04
C VAL A 134 5.96 16.36 16.87
N GLU A 135 6.42 17.60 16.92
CA GLU A 135 7.29 18.18 15.90
C GLU A 135 8.60 17.39 15.75
N ASN A 136 9.25 17.05 16.87
CA ASN A 136 10.47 16.25 16.86
C ASN A 136 10.24 14.85 16.28
N TRP A 137 9.11 14.22 16.63
CA TRP A 137 8.74 12.93 16.07
C TRP A 137 8.49 13.02 14.55
N MET A 138 7.77 14.04 14.06
CA MET A 138 7.52 14.27 12.64
C MET A 138 8.83 14.47 11.86
N LYS A 139 9.76 15.31 12.40
CA LYS A 139 11.08 15.53 11.79
C LYS A 139 11.91 14.25 11.72
N ALA A 140 11.87 13.43 12.78
CA ALA A 140 12.55 12.14 12.79
C ALA A 140 11.97 11.17 11.71
N GLN A 141 10.63 11.14 11.54
CA GLN A 141 9.99 10.33 10.50
C GLN A 141 10.33 10.83 9.09
N GLU A 142 10.37 12.15 8.89
CA GLU A 142 10.75 12.75 7.61
C GLU A 142 12.20 12.41 7.23
N ALA A 143 13.14 12.52 8.17
CA ALA A 143 14.53 12.14 7.95
C ALA A 143 14.68 10.65 7.61
N LEU A 144 13.92 9.79 8.30
CA LEU A 144 13.89 8.35 8.00
C LEU A 144 13.35 8.09 6.60
N ALA A 145 12.25 8.74 6.21
CA ALA A 145 11.66 8.60 4.88
C ALA A 145 12.62 9.07 3.77
N GLU A 146 13.36 10.16 4.01
CA GLU A 146 14.38 10.66 3.08
C GLU A 146 15.54 9.67 2.92
N GLN A 147 16.03 9.09 4.02
CA GLN A 147 17.04 8.04 3.98
C GLN A 147 16.58 6.82 3.19
N LEU A 148 15.35 6.34 3.43
CA LEU A 148 14.78 5.22 2.71
C LEU A 148 14.64 5.53 1.21
N THR A 149 14.15 6.72 0.86
CA THR A 149 14.03 7.16 -0.53
C THR A 149 15.38 7.17 -1.23
N ASN A 150 16.40 7.76 -0.58
CA ASN A 150 17.76 7.80 -1.12
C ASN A 150 18.35 6.38 -1.29
N MET A 151 18.09 5.48 -0.35
CA MET A 151 18.51 4.08 -0.44
C MET A 151 17.84 3.36 -1.63
N PHE A 152 16.56 3.60 -1.87
CA PHE A 152 15.84 3.02 -3.02
C PHE A 152 16.35 3.57 -4.36
N LEU A 153 16.75 4.85 -4.40
CA LEU A 153 17.22 5.51 -5.62
C LEU A 153 18.71 5.23 -5.91
N SER A 154 19.53 5.02 -4.85
CA SER A 154 20.97 4.80 -4.99
C SER A 154 21.39 3.35 -5.29
N GLY A 155 20.43 2.43 -5.41
CA GLY A 155 20.72 1.05 -5.78
C GLY A 155 21.28 0.98 -7.21
N ASP A 156 22.55 0.64 -7.35
CA ASP A 156 23.21 0.33 -8.60
C ASP A 156 22.54 -0.89 -9.25
N GLY A 157 21.71 -0.67 -10.25
CA GLY A 157 21.17 -1.80 -10.99
C GLY A 157 19.82 -1.57 -11.66
N TRP A 158 19.83 -0.78 -12.71
CA TRP A 158 18.91 -0.86 -13.85
C TRP A 158 19.72 -0.96 -15.12
#